data_ea373fae5399988e6cf1760e30157897
#
_entry.id   ea373fae5399988e6cf1760e30157897
#
_cell.length_a   1.000
_cell.length_b   1.000
_cell.length_c   1.000
_cell.angle_alpha   90.00
_cell.angle_beta   90.00
_cell.angle_gamma   90.00
#
_symmetry.space_group_name_H-M   'P 1'
#
loop_
_entity.id
_entity.type
_entity.pdbx_description
1 polymer ?
#
loop_
_entity_poly.entity_id
_entity_poly.type
_entity_poly.pdbx_seq_one_letter_code
_entity_poly.pdbx_strand_id
1 'polypeptide(L)'
;MTSRRRSLIVSFATLSLATAALMGCGSPATGSETAGTQTAAVPRQSKGGGAIKLVIFNEGRPGLLTERGVVDVSVLVRPLGGHDAMVALITRYEELKPELARLAAEGVAQPLAAVTLKAPVPRAKLLAMGGNYREFGHRKPEPMWGFVKSTDAILGSGGTVVLPEIDANIFHHEAELVVVFGRAGSNIPQEQAMDYVFGYTAGVDVSARMPPSGSGGRRDITKMLLSAGKSYNGFAPIGPAIVPKNEVGDAQNLDIKLWVNGELRPNYNTSDLAHSIAESIAWATAITPVEPGDVLFMGTNHQGLGALQAGDHVEMEISRIGRLTFNVTDPLQRRWPRGVDEVTAADVRNGTGGPGQKSRPLP
;
A
#
# COMPACT_ATOMS: atom_id res chain seq x y z
N MET A 1 44.10 2.89 -44.99
CA MET A 1 43.27 2.69 -46.18
C MET A 1 41.91 3.31 -45.91
N THR A 2 41.64 4.33 -46.65
CA THR A 2 40.51 5.29 -46.60
C THR A 2 39.31 4.79 -47.39
N SER A 3 38.09 5.03 -46.91
CA SER A 3 36.87 5.29 -47.74
C SER A 3 35.72 5.68 -46.79
N ARG A 4 35.38 6.92 -46.68
CA ARG A 4 34.50 7.89 -47.34
C ARG A 4 33.00 7.44 -47.39
N ARG A 5 32.23 8.06 -46.52
CA ARG A 5 30.99 8.87 -46.65
C ARG A 5 30.04 8.61 -47.83
N ARG A 6 28.75 8.58 -47.53
CA ARG A 6 27.75 9.41 -48.21
C ARG A 6 26.51 9.64 -47.33
N SER A 7 26.24 10.89 -47.01
CA SER A 7 24.99 11.42 -46.48
C SER A 7 23.94 11.50 -47.60
N LEU A 8 22.70 11.25 -47.28
CA LEU A 8 21.55 11.62 -48.10
C LEU A 8 20.59 12.41 -47.23
N ILE A 9 20.51 13.72 -47.57
CA ILE A 9 19.50 14.68 -47.08
C ILE A 9 18.35 14.60 -48.09
N VAL A 10 17.11 14.44 -47.62
CA VAL A 10 15.91 14.68 -48.41
C VAL A 10 15.02 15.62 -47.62
N SER A 11 14.98 16.85 -48.09
CA SER A 11 13.95 17.85 -47.75
C SER A 11 12.70 17.57 -48.56
N PHE A 12 11.53 17.67 -47.98
CA PHE A 12 10.30 18.01 -48.68
C PHE A 12 9.45 19.04 -47.93
N ALA A 13 8.93 19.90 -48.74
CA ALA A 13 8.38 21.20 -48.49
C ALA A 13 6.91 21.15 -48.01
N THR A 14 6.57 22.25 -47.39
CA THR A 14 5.27 22.77 -46.97
C THR A 14 4.24 22.86 -48.08
N LEU A 15 2.96 22.59 -47.72
CA LEU A 15 1.83 23.16 -48.47
C LEU A 15 0.73 23.58 -47.50
N SER A 16 0.54 24.89 -47.40
CA SER A 16 -0.60 25.54 -46.74
C SER A 16 -1.79 25.59 -47.70
N LEU A 17 -2.99 25.33 -47.19
CA LEU A 17 -4.22 25.82 -47.83
C LEU A 17 -5.15 26.38 -46.76
N ALA A 18 -5.40 27.67 -46.86
CA ALA A 18 -6.45 28.43 -46.18
C ALA A 18 -7.71 28.41 -47.07
N THR A 19 -8.87 28.27 -46.48
CA THR A 19 -10.11 28.80 -47.07
C THR A 19 -11.07 29.30 -46.00
N ALA A 20 -11.72 30.41 -46.37
CA ALA A 20 -12.38 31.43 -45.58
C ALA A 20 -13.85 31.13 -45.24
N ALA A 21 -14.25 31.78 -44.19
CA ALA A 21 -15.50 32.37 -43.73
C ALA A 21 -16.78 32.27 -44.57
N LEU A 22 -17.89 32.08 -43.85
CA LEU A 22 -19.16 32.75 -44.14
C LEU A 22 -19.95 32.99 -42.85
N MET A 23 -20.32 34.26 -42.65
CA MET A 23 -21.14 34.78 -41.58
C MET A 23 -22.62 34.39 -41.79
N GLY A 24 -23.34 34.16 -40.69
CA GLY A 24 -24.80 34.11 -40.64
C GLY A 24 -25.30 34.66 -39.31
N CYS A 25 -25.80 35.90 -39.33
CA CYS A 25 -26.51 36.54 -38.21
C CYS A 25 -27.88 35.95 -38.00
N GLY A 26 -28.27 35.74 -36.73
CA GLY A 26 -29.64 35.48 -36.30
C GLY A 26 -29.75 35.56 -34.80
N SER A 27 -30.30 36.65 -34.26
CA SER A 27 -30.73 36.85 -32.86
C SER A 27 -32.27 36.76 -32.77
N PRO A 28 -32.87 36.89 -31.58
CA PRO A 28 -32.91 35.94 -30.47
C PRO A 28 -34.33 35.45 -30.18
N ALA A 29 -34.49 34.36 -29.53
CA ALA A 29 -35.76 33.97 -28.89
C ALA A 29 -35.49 33.64 -27.41
N THR A 30 -36.12 34.41 -26.57
CA THR A 30 -36.24 34.24 -25.13
C THR A 30 -37.05 32.97 -24.80
N GLY A 31 -36.47 32.03 -24.13
CA GLY A 31 -37.14 30.90 -23.53
C GLY A 31 -36.49 30.63 -22.17
N SER A 32 -37.22 30.92 -21.08
CA SER A 32 -36.86 30.57 -19.72
C SER A 32 -37.07 29.08 -19.54
N GLU A 33 -36.04 28.32 -19.45
CA GLU A 33 -36.09 26.95 -18.94
C GLU A 33 -35.45 26.88 -17.55
N THR A 34 -36.28 26.52 -16.61
CA THR A 34 -35.94 26.21 -15.23
C THR A 34 -34.92 25.08 -15.19
N ALA A 35 -33.75 25.38 -14.65
CA ALA A 35 -32.69 24.41 -14.37
C ALA A 35 -33.20 23.41 -13.31
N GLY A 36 -33.63 22.24 -13.76
CA GLY A 36 -33.83 21.07 -12.91
C GLY A 36 -32.51 20.57 -12.38
N THR A 37 -32.31 20.73 -11.08
CA THR A 37 -31.19 20.15 -10.35
C THR A 37 -31.28 18.63 -10.43
N GLN A 38 -30.55 17.99 -11.32
CA GLN A 38 -30.32 16.56 -11.29
C GLN A 38 -29.48 16.24 -10.07
N THR A 39 -30.09 15.87 -8.99
CA THR A 39 -29.44 15.16 -7.88
C THR A 39 -28.93 13.84 -8.41
N ALA A 40 -27.59 13.73 -8.51
CA ALA A 40 -26.92 12.48 -8.80
C ALA A 40 -27.40 11.43 -7.76
N ALA A 41 -28.04 10.39 -8.24
CA ALA A 41 -28.50 9.28 -7.42
C ALA A 41 -27.29 8.60 -6.80
N VAL A 42 -27.13 8.73 -5.49
CA VAL A 42 -26.23 7.90 -4.69
C VAL A 42 -26.61 6.44 -4.94
N PRO A 43 -25.66 5.56 -5.34
CA PRO A 43 -25.99 4.15 -5.53
C PRO A 43 -26.57 3.60 -4.22
N ARG A 44 -27.78 3.09 -4.25
CA ARG A 44 -28.40 2.38 -3.12
C ARG A 44 -27.47 1.22 -2.76
N GLN A 45 -26.82 1.30 -1.60
CA GLN A 45 -26.17 0.16 -0.98
C GLN A 45 -27.20 -0.96 -0.84
N SER A 46 -26.87 -2.13 -1.38
CA SER A 46 -27.65 -3.34 -1.20
C SER A 46 -27.82 -3.59 0.30
N LYS A 47 -29.06 -3.77 0.77
CA LYS A 47 -29.37 -4.30 2.09
C LYS A 47 -28.93 -5.77 2.13
N GLY A 48 -27.69 -6.00 2.54
CA GLY A 48 -27.10 -7.32 2.76
C GLY A 48 -25.80 -7.12 3.52
N GLY A 49 -25.58 -7.86 4.59
CA GLY A 49 -24.58 -7.72 5.63
C GLY A 49 -23.25 -7.09 5.17
N GLY A 50 -22.76 -6.14 5.96
CA GLY A 50 -21.50 -5.44 5.66
C GLY A 50 -20.36 -6.42 5.41
N ALA A 51 -19.37 -6.01 4.57
CA ALA A 51 -18.21 -6.84 4.23
C ALA A 51 -17.53 -7.41 5.48
N ILE A 52 -17.17 -8.70 5.46
CA ILE A 52 -16.43 -9.36 6.56
C ILE A 52 -15.05 -8.75 6.63
N LYS A 53 -14.68 -8.21 7.80
CA LYS A 53 -13.36 -7.65 8.09
C LYS A 53 -12.81 -8.28 9.36
N LEU A 54 -11.79 -9.13 9.22
CA LEU A 54 -11.19 -9.87 10.32
C LEU A 54 -10.16 -9.01 11.04
N VAL A 55 -10.23 -8.94 12.37
CA VAL A 55 -9.30 -8.19 13.21
C VAL A 55 -8.77 -9.05 14.37
N ILE A 56 -7.63 -8.63 14.92
CA ILE A 56 -7.17 -9.02 16.26
C ILE A 56 -7.27 -7.79 17.15
N PHE A 57 -7.79 -7.93 18.36
CA PHE A 57 -7.99 -6.81 19.28
C PHE A 57 -7.68 -7.17 20.73
N ASN A 58 -7.43 -6.14 21.53
CA ASN A 58 -7.10 -6.21 22.96
C ASN A 58 -5.97 -7.25 23.24
N GLU A 59 -6.22 -8.28 24.04
CA GLU A 59 -5.27 -9.33 24.44
C GLU A 59 -5.12 -10.42 23.37
N GLY A 60 -5.28 -10.10 22.08
CA GLY A 60 -5.12 -11.06 20.99
C GLY A 60 -6.39 -11.80 20.62
N ARG A 61 -7.56 -11.27 20.97
CA ARG A 61 -8.84 -11.87 20.60
C ARG A 61 -9.16 -11.66 19.13
N PRO A 62 -9.61 -12.66 18.39
CA PRO A 62 -10.09 -12.49 17.03
C PRO A 62 -11.49 -11.86 17.03
N GLY A 63 -11.75 -10.97 16.08
CA GLY A 63 -13.00 -10.24 15.97
C GLY A 63 -13.38 -9.89 14.53
N LEU A 64 -14.58 -9.33 14.38
CA LEU A 64 -15.10 -8.73 13.17
C LEU A 64 -15.20 -7.22 13.36
N LEU A 65 -14.59 -6.46 12.49
CA LEU A 65 -14.77 -5.01 12.44
C LEU A 65 -16.03 -4.68 11.62
N THR A 66 -16.99 -4.06 12.28
CA THR A 66 -18.27 -3.64 11.71
C THR A 66 -18.46 -2.13 11.89
N GLU A 67 -19.49 -1.54 11.27
CA GLU A 67 -19.86 -0.14 11.48
C GLU A 67 -20.25 0.15 12.95
N ARG A 68 -20.71 -0.87 13.69
CA ARG A 68 -21.09 -0.77 15.11
C ARG A 68 -19.89 -0.88 16.07
N GLY A 69 -18.72 -1.30 15.58
CA GLY A 69 -17.53 -1.59 16.35
C GLY A 69 -17.01 -3.02 16.14
N VAL A 70 -16.34 -3.59 17.12
CA VAL A 70 -15.72 -4.93 17.04
C VAL A 70 -16.60 -5.98 17.70
N VAL A 71 -16.98 -7.03 16.96
CA VAL A 71 -17.68 -8.22 17.46
C VAL A 71 -16.67 -9.31 17.74
N ASP A 72 -16.64 -9.83 18.97
CA ASP A 72 -15.77 -10.92 19.39
C ASP A 72 -16.22 -12.25 18.76
N VAL A 73 -15.29 -12.92 18.06
CA VAL A 73 -15.55 -14.24 17.43
C VAL A 73 -14.64 -15.33 18.01
N SER A 74 -14.01 -15.10 19.16
CA SER A 74 -13.10 -16.06 19.81
C SER A 74 -13.72 -17.43 20.00
N VAL A 75 -15.04 -17.51 20.18
CA VAL A 75 -15.78 -18.77 20.34
C VAL A 75 -15.57 -19.74 19.18
N LEU A 76 -15.32 -19.23 17.97
CA LEU A 76 -15.16 -20.03 16.75
C LEU A 76 -13.82 -20.77 16.66
N VAL A 77 -12.80 -20.27 17.38
CA VAL A 77 -11.41 -20.76 17.26
C VAL A 77 -10.73 -21.04 18.61
N ARG A 78 -11.48 -21.03 19.72
CA ARG A 78 -10.92 -21.34 21.05
C ARG A 78 -10.18 -22.69 21.07
N PRO A 79 -9.08 -22.84 21.84
CA PRO A 79 -8.50 -21.83 22.75
C PRO A 79 -7.50 -20.88 22.11
N LEU A 80 -7.44 -20.78 20.78
CA LEU A 80 -6.44 -19.99 20.05
C LEU A 80 -6.64 -18.49 20.23
N GLY A 81 -5.52 -17.74 20.17
CA GLY A 81 -5.49 -16.28 20.18
C GLY A 81 -4.42 -15.73 19.25
N GLY A 82 -4.43 -14.43 19.02
CA GLY A 82 -3.41 -13.73 18.22
C GLY A 82 -3.25 -14.27 16.80
N HIS A 83 -2.03 -14.56 16.42
CA HIS A 83 -1.70 -15.09 15.09
C HIS A 83 -2.40 -16.42 14.80
N ASP A 84 -2.36 -17.35 15.72
CA ASP A 84 -2.90 -18.70 15.53
C ASP A 84 -4.42 -18.70 15.37
N ALA A 85 -5.11 -17.78 16.08
CA ALA A 85 -6.54 -17.57 15.90
C ALA A 85 -6.86 -16.99 14.52
N MET A 86 -6.05 -16.05 14.03
CA MET A 86 -6.23 -15.50 12.67
C MET A 86 -5.95 -16.55 11.60
N VAL A 87 -4.89 -17.34 11.73
CA VAL A 87 -4.59 -18.45 10.81
C VAL A 87 -5.74 -19.47 10.79
N ALA A 88 -6.33 -19.79 11.95
CA ALA A 88 -7.49 -20.68 12.02
C ALA A 88 -8.73 -20.08 11.34
N LEU A 89 -8.99 -18.79 11.49
CA LEU A 89 -10.08 -18.10 10.76
C LEU A 89 -9.83 -18.10 9.25
N ILE A 90 -8.60 -17.87 8.80
CA ILE A 90 -8.22 -17.88 7.40
C ILE A 90 -8.41 -19.26 6.80
N THR A 91 -7.86 -20.29 7.42
CA THR A 91 -7.85 -21.68 6.88
C THR A 91 -9.22 -22.32 6.89
N ARG A 92 -10.09 -21.94 7.83
CA ARG A 92 -11.46 -22.44 7.98
C ARG A 92 -12.51 -21.43 7.48
N TYR A 93 -12.11 -20.44 6.73
CA TYR A 93 -13.00 -19.32 6.38
C TYR A 93 -14.29 -19.77 5.71
N GLU A 94 -14.23 -20.64 4.73
CA GLU A 94 -15.42 -21.08 3.99
C GLU A 94 -16.40 -21.87 4.91
N GLU A 95 -15.87 -22.65 5.85
CA GLU A 95 -16.66 -23.34 6.89
C GLU A 95 -17.32 -22.33 7.83
N LEU A 96 -16.55 -21.33 8.26
CA LEU A 96 -16.97 -20.37 9.29
C LEU A 96 -17.79 -19.18 8.71
N LYS A 97 -17.74 -18.94 7.41
CA LYS A 97 -18.34 -17.78 6.75
C LYS A 97 -19.80 -17.53 7.09
N PRO A 98 -20.71 -18.53 7.11
CA PRO A 98 -22.11 -18.32 7.48
C PRO A 98 -22.26 -17.78 8.90
N GLU A 99 -21.49 -18.30 9.84
CA GLU A 99 -21.54 -17.88 11.24
C GLU A 99 -20.85 -16.51 11.45
N LEU A 100 -19.76 -16.24 10.75
CA LEU A 100 -19.12 -14.92 10.74
C LEU A 100 -20.10 -13.85 10.22
N ALA A 101 -20.84 -14.14 9.14
CA ALA A 101 -21.85 -13.21 8.60
C ALA A 101 -22.98 -12.97 9.59
N ARG A 102 -23.47 -14.04 10.26
CA ARG A 102 -24.49 -13.92 11.30
C ARG A 102 -24.00 -13.07 12.48
N LEU A 103 -22.77 -13.34 12.97
CA LEU A 103 -22.17 -12.57 14.07
C LEU A 103 -21.90 -11.10 13.66
N ALA A 104 -21.52 -10.83 12.43
CA ALA A 104 -21.37 -9.47 11.93
C ALA A 104 -22.68 -8.68 11.98
N ALA A 105 -23.80 -9.33 11.68
CA ALA A 105 -25.13 -8.71 11.69
C ALA A 105 -25.72 -8.58 13.10
N GLU A 106 -25.66 -9.63 13.90
CA GLU A 106 -26.43 -9.80 15.14
C GLU A 106 -25.58 -9.73 16.42
N GLY A 107 -24.26 -9.94 16.30
CA GLY A 107 -23.34 -9.99 17.44
C GLY A 107 -23.29 -8.68 18.23
N VAL A 108 -22.98 -8.79 19.52
CA VAL A 108 -22.78 -7.63 20.39
C VAL A 108 -21.43 -6.99 20.02
N ALA A 109 -21.48 -5.76 19.51
CA ALA A 109 -20.30 -5.00 19.13
C ALA A 109 -19.78 -4.16 20.30
N GLN A 110 -18.47 -4.19 20.52
CA GLN A 110 -17.77 -3.23 21.38
C GLN A 110 -17.43 -1.98 20.56
N PRO A 111 -17.72 -0.76 21.03
CA PRO A 111 -17.36 0.46 20.31
C PRO A 111 -15.87 0.48 19.96
N LEU A 112 -15.50 0.93 18.76
CA LEU A 112 -14.10 0.94 18.32
C LEU A 112 -13.19 1.72 19.28
N ALA A 113 -13.70 2.80 19.88
CA ALA A 113 -12.95 3.58 20.87
C ALA A 113 -12.69 2.84 22.20
N ALA A 114 -13.39 1.73 22.47
CA ALA A 114 -13.23 0.92 23.68
C ALA A 114 -12.29 -0.28 23.48
N VAL A 115 -11.73 -0.46 22.28
CA VAL A 115 -10.86 -1.58 21.96
C VAL A 115 -9.53 -1.09 21.38
N THR A 116 -8.48 -1.89 21.54
CA THR A 116 -7.18 -1.65 20.89
C THR A 116 -7.01 -2.66 19.77
N LEU A 117 -7.00 -2.20 18.52
CA LEU A 117 -6.67 -3.06 17.39
C LEU A 117 -5.19 -3.46 17.44
N LYS A 118 -4.92 -4.69 17.09
CA LYS A 118 -3.57 -5.27 16.95
C LYS A 118 -3.30 -5.55 15.48
N ALA A 119 -2.05 -5.83 15.15
CA ALA A 119 -1.76 -6.36 13.82
C ALA A 119 -2.58 -7.62 13.57
N PRO A 120 -3.28 -7.74 12.45
CA PRO A 120 -4.14 -8.89 12.20
C PRO A 120 -3.36 -10.20 12.04
N VAL A 121 -2.08 -10.13 11.63
CA VAL A 121 -1.16 -11.28 11.51
C VAL A 121 0.17 -10.97 12.22
N PRO A 122 0.22 -10.96 13.56
CA PRO A 122 1.33 -10.40 14.34
C PRO A 122 2.65 -11.20 14.25
N ARG A 123 2.66 -12.36 13.61
CA ARG A 123 3.86 -13.21 13.41
C ARG A 123 4.03 -13.67 11.97
N ALA A 124 3.46 -12.96 11.03
CA ALA A 124 3.59 -13.25 9.61
C ALA A 124 5.04 -13.17 9.13
N LYS A 125 5.41 -14.00 8.15
CA LYS A 125 6.55 -13.72 7.28
C LYS A 125 6.18 -12.54 6.40
N LEU A 126 7.04 -11.51 6.36
CA LEU A 126 6.80 -10.32 5.56
C LEU A 126 7.70 -10.33 4.32
N LEU A 127 7.10 -10.63 3.20
CA LEU A 127 7.71 -10.43 1.89
C LEU A 127 7.34 -9.04 1.38
N ALA A 128 8.21 -8.42 0.59
CA ALA A 128 7.96 -7.09 0.02
C ALA A 128 8.56 -6.99 -1.38
N MET A 129 7.77 -6.44 -2.31
CA MET A 129 8.22 -6.08 -3.65
C MET A 129 8.91 -4.73 -3.63
N GLY A 130 10.02 -4.59 -4.35
CA GLY A 130 10.72 -3.33 -4.53
C GLY A 130 10.50 -2.74 -5.92
N GLY A 131 10.27 -1.42 -5.99
CA GLY A 131 10.13 -0.69 -7.26
C GLY A 131 8.95 -1.15 -8.13
N ASN A 132 7.89 -1.66 -7.54
CA ASN A 132 6.78 -2.30 -8.24
C ASN A 132 5.67 -1.31 -8.67
N TYR A 133 6.01 -0.06 -8.97
CA TYR A 133 5.09 0.93 -9.54
C TYR A 133 5.69 1.60 -10.76
N ARG A 134 4.83 1.93 -11.72
CA ARG A 134 5.20 2.66 -12.96
C ARG A 134 5.39 4.15 -12.73
N GLU A 135 5.21 4.62 -11.52
CA GLU A 135 5.40 6.01 -11.12
C GLU A 135 4.58 6.97 -12.00
N PHE A 136 3.29 6.68 -12.14
CA PHE A 136 2.37 7.38 -13.05
C PHE A 136 2.83 7.33 -14.53
N GLY A 137 3.46 6.23 -14.95
CA GLY A 137 3.99 6.05 -16.30
C GLY A 137 5.39 6.64 -16.54
N HIS A 138 5.99 7.27 -15.52
CA HIS A 138 7.36 7.81 -15.65
C HIS A 138 8.45 6.72 -15.64
N ARG A 139 8.16 5.53 -15.11
CA ARG A 139 9.10 4.41 -15.08
C ARG A 139 8.58 3.23 -15.89
N LYS A 140 9.48 2.63 -16.66
CA LYS A 140 9.23 1.32 -17.27
C LYS A 140 9.35 0.23 -16.21
N PRO A 141 8.58 -0.87 -16.31
CA PRO A 141 8.79 -2.03 -15.46
C PRO A 141 10.25 -2.49 -15.50
N GLU A 142 10.85 -2.63 -14.33
CA GLU A 142 12.19 -3.21 -14.14
C GLU A 142 12.04 -4.71 -13.80
N PRO A 143 13.11 -5.53 -13.93
CA PRO A 143 13.07 -6.89 -13.42
C PRO A 143 12.62 -6.94 -11.95
N MET A 144 11.73 -7.88 -11.62
CA MET A 144 11.21 -8.01 -10.25
C MET A 144 12.35 -8.24 -9.25
N TRP A 145 12.27 -7.54 -8.15
CA TRP A 145 13.10 -7.74 -6.98
C TRP A 145 12.29 -7.53 -5.72
N GLY A 146 12.78 -8.02 -4.61
CA GLY A 146 12.08 -7.91 -3.35
C GLY A 146 12.99 -8.26 -2.18
N PHE A 147 12.45 -8.20 -0.99
CA PHE A 147 13.17 -8.44 0.25
C PHE A 147 12.24 -9.00 1.32
N VAL A 148 12.84 -9.48 2.41
CA VAL A 148 12.12 -9.94 3.61
C VAL A 148 12.28 -8.88 4.68
N LYS A 149 11.21 -8.52 5.37
CA LYS A 149 11.25 -7.73 6.60
C LYS A 149 11.22 -8.66 7.82
N SER A 150 11.85 -8.23 8.92
CA SER A 150 11.71 -8.93 10.20
C SER A 150 10.26 -8.95 10.65
N THR A 151 9.82 -10.06 11.24
CA THR A 151 8.53 -10.14 11.95
C THR A 151 8.42 -9.14 13.09
N ASP A 152 9.53 -8.76 13.72
CA ASP A 152 9.56 -7.73 14.77
C ASP A 152 9.22 -6.32 14.24
N ALA A 153 9.27 -6.13 12.92
CA ALA A 153 8.83 -4.88 12.30
C ALA A 153 7.30 -4.70 12.36
N ILE A 154 6.52 -5.74 12.60
CA ILE A 154 5.06 -5.67 12.60
C ILE A 154 4.55 -4.75 13.72
N LEU A 155 3.66 -3.82 13.35
CA LEU A 155 2.97 -2.91 14.25
C LEU A 155 1.47 -2.90 13.92
N GLY A 156 0.61 -2.96 14.93
CA GLY A 156 -0.84 -2.83 14.74
C GLY A 156 -1.28 -1.39 14.59
N SER A 157 -2.51 -1.21 14.10
CA SER A 157 -3.15 0.11 13.97
C SER A 157 -3.24 0.82 15.32
N GLY A 158 -2.93 2.13 15.34
CA GLY A 158 -2.86 2.95 16.55
C GLY A 158 -1.54 2.85 17.31
N GLY A 159 -0.60 2.00 16.86
CA GLY A 159 0.72 1.87 17.48
C GLY A 159 1.64 3.07 17.22
N THR A 160 2.87 2.99 17.74
CA THR A 160 3.88 4.04 17.59
C THR A 160 5.13 3.49 16.93
N VAL A 161 5.51 4.07 15.80
CA VAL A 161 6.80 3.86 15.16
C VAL A 161 7.85 4.68 15.89
N VAL A 162 8.89 4.03 16.40
CA VAL A 162 10.05 4.69 17.01
C VAL A 162 11.17 4.73 15.99
N LEU A 163 11.58 5.94 15.58
CA LEU A 163 12.68 6.09 14.64
C LEU A 163 14.00 5.72 15.32
N PRO A 164 14.82 4.84 14.74
CA PRO A 164 16.05 4.37 15.37
C PRO A 164 17.12 5.47 15.41
N GLU A 165 18.00 5.38 16.40
CA GLU A 165 19.13 6.28 16.59
C GLU A 165 20.28 5.94 15.63
N ILE A 166 20.06 6.14 14.33
CA ILE A 166 21.01 5.86 13.26
C ILE A 166 21.22 7.11 12.40
N ASP A 167 22.32 7.14 11.68
CA ASP A 167 22.53 8.12 10.62
C ASP A 167 21.66 7.75 9.41
N ALA A 168 20.56 8.48 9.23
CA ALA A 168 19.64 8.32 8.12
C ALA A 168 19.42 9.64 7.40
N ASN A 169 19.39 9.59 6.08
CA ASN A 169 19.06 10.74 5.25
C ASN A 169 17.65 11.23 5.52
N ILE A 170 16.69 10.30 5.59
CA ILE A 170 15.27 10.54 5.79
C ILE A 170 14.57 9.23 6.14
N PHE A 171 13.41 9.30 6.80
CA PHE A 171 12.50 8.17 6.98
C PHE A 171 11.25 8.41 6.15
N HIS A 172 10.93 7.48 5.25
CA HIS A 172 9.76 7.54 4.37
C HIS A 172 8.62 6.64 4.84
N HIS A 173 7.40 7.02 4.44
CA HIS A 173 6.15 6.27 4.65
C HIS A 173 5.69 5.66 3.33
N GLU A 174 6.10 4.46 3.01
CA GLU A 174 5.69 3.75 1.81
C GLU A 174 4.33 3.07 2.05
N ALA A 175 3.25 3.68 1.56
CA ALA A 175 1.90 3.14 1.68
C ALA A 175 1.72 1.98 0.68
N GLU A 176 1.18 0.83 1.12
CA GLU A 176 1.15 -0.37 0.28
C GLU A 176 -0.12 -1.19 0.46
N LEU A 177 -0.60 -1.77 -0.65
CA LEU A 177 -1.48 -2.92 -0.58
C LEU A 177 -0.69 -4.12 -0.07
N VAL A 178 -1.28 -4.86 0.87
CA VAL A 178 -0.66 -6.07 1.43
C VAL A 178 -1.56 -7.27 1.13
N VAL A 179 -1.02 -8.24 0.40
CA VAL A 179 -1.64 -9.53 0.15
C VAL A 179 -1.48 -10.42 1.38
N VAL A 180 -2.54 -11.11 1.79
CA VAL A 180 -2.50 -12.12 2.86
C VAL A 180 -2.73 -13.49 2.24
N PHE A 181 -1.79 -14.42 2.46
CA PHE A 181 -1.90 -15.77 1.95
C PHE A 181 -2.89 -16.61 2.78
N GLY A 182 -3.67 -17.44 2.08
CA GLY A 182 -4.65 -18.35 2.69
C GLY A 182 -4.29 -19.82 2.61
N ARG A 183 -3.24 -20.15 1.85
CA ARG A 183 -2.80 -21.52 1.59
C ARG A 183 -1.28 -21.59 1.56
N ALA A 184 -0.74 -22.69 2.06
CA ALA A 184 0.68 -23.02 1.92
C ALA A 184 1.04 -23.28 0.45
N GLY A 185 2.20 -22.78 0.01
CA GLY A 185 2.67 -23.02 -1.35
C GLY A 185 4.11 -22.59 -1.59
N SER A 186 4.69 -23.14 -2.61
CA SER A 186 6.03 -22.81 -3.13
C SER A 186 6.02 -23.00 -4.64
N ASN A 187 6.78 -22.20 -5.39
CA ASN A 187 6.81 -22.23 -6.85
C ASN A 187 5.40 -22.18 -7.47
N ILE A 188 4.56 -21.29 -6.96
CA ILE A 188 3.17 -21.15 -7.38
C ILE A 188 3.14 -20.60 -8.81
N PRO A 189 2.51 -21.32 -9.78
CA PRO A 189 2.34 -20.80 -11.14
C PRO A 189 1.48 -19.51 -11.12
N GLN A 190 1.81 -18.56 -11.99
CA GLN A 190 1.12 -17.26 -12.04
C GLN A 190 -0.39 -17.40 -12.22
N GLU A 191 -0.83 -18.33 -13.08
CA GLU A 191 -2.25 -18.60 -13.35
C GLU A 191 -3.01 -19.17 -12.15
N GLN A 192 -2.31 -19.71 -11.14
CA GLN A 192 -2.89 -20.23 -9.90
C GLN A 192 -2.67 -19.29 -8.72
N ALA A 193 -1.91 -18.22 -8.88
CA ALA A 193 -1.47 -17.36 -7.78
C ALA A 193 -2.63 -16.81 -6.93
N MET A 194 -3.73 -16.43 -7.59
CA MET A 194 -4.90 -15.88 -6.90
C MET A 194 -5.67 -16.90 -6.05
N ASP A 195 -5.47 -18.22 -6.25
CA ASP A 195 -6.06 -19.27 -5.41
C ASP A 195 -5.40 -19.34 -4.03
N TYR A 196 -4.19 -18.83 -3.91
CA TYR A 196 -3.43 -18.77 -2.66
C TYR A 196 -3.70 -17.51 -1.84
N VAL A 197 -4.34 -16.50 -2.44
CA VAL A 197 -4.72 -15.27 -1.75
C VAL A 197 -5.99 -15.50 -0.94
N PHE A 198 -5.91 -15.26 0.36
CA PHE A 198 -7.08 -15.16 1.24
C PHE A 198 -7.76 -13.80 1.11
N GLY A 199 -6.99 -12.73 1.21
CA GLY A 199 -7.52 -11.38 1.22
C GLY A 199 -6.41 -10.34 1.26
N TYR A 200 -6.79 -9.13 1.67
CA TYR A 200 -5.92 -7.96 1.63
C TYR A 200 -6.03 -7.14 2.91
N THR A 201 -4.96 -6.42 3.20
CA THR A 201 -4.92 -5.41 4.26
C THR A 201 -4.08 -4.21 3.81
N ALA A 202 -4.10 -3.11 4.56
CA ALA A 202 -3.21 -1.99 4.33
C ALA A 202 -1.91 -2.18 5.11
N GLY A 203 -0.79 -1.67 4.58
CA GLY A 203 0.48 -1.64 5.28
C GLY A 203 1.33 -0.44 4.90
N VAL A 204 2.23 -0.07 5.80
CA VAL A 204 3.23 0.96 5.52
C VAL A 204 4.61 0.35 5.68
N ASP A 205 5.37 0.31 4.58
CA ASP A 205 6.77 -0.08 4.61
C ASP A 205 7.64 1.12 5.02
N VAL A 206 7.72 1.35 6.34
CA VAL A 206 8.57 2.42 6.88
C VAL A 206 10.02 2.15 6.48
N SER A 207 10.66 3.18 5.91
CA SER A 207 11.96 3.04 5.24
C SER A 207 12.94 4.10 5.72
N ALA A 208 14.00 3.66 6.41
CA ALA A 208 15.16 4.51 6.67
C ALA A 208 16.05 4.55 5.42
N ARG A 209 16.20 5.72 4.82
CA ARG A 209 17.13 5.94 3.70
C ARG A 209 18.51 6.25 4.27
N MET A 210 19.43 5.33 4.09
CA MET A 210 20.79 5.46 4.62
C MET A 210 21.66 6.26 3.67
N PRO A 211 22.63 7.06 4.18
CA PRO A 211 23.64 7.64 3.32
C PRO A 211 24.39 6.54 2.54
N PRO A 212 24.90 6.83 1.32
CA PRO A 212 25.75 5.90 0.61
C PRO A 212 26.90 5.46 1.50
N SER A 213 27.18 4.16 1.56
CA SER A 213 28.34 3.67 2.30
C SER A 213 29.58 4.40 1.78
N GLY A 214 30.32 5.04 2.67
CA GLY A 214 31.54 5.75 2.31
C GLY A 214 32.46 4.87 1.45
N SER A 215 33.31 5.47 0.66
CA SER A 215 34.13 4.98 -0.48
C SER A 215 34.97 3.71 -0.28
N GLY A 216 34.61 2.81 0.57
CA GLY A 216 35.31 1.59 0.93
C GLY A 216 34.91 0.32 0.17
N GLY A 217 34.24 0.38 -0.96
CA GLY A 217 34.04 -0.76 -1.89
C GLY A 217 33.41 -2.05 -1.34
N ARG A 218 33.33 -2.21 -0.04
CA ARG A 218 32.65 -3.30 0.63
C ARG A 218 31.19 -2.91 0.78
N ARG A 219 30.31 -3.58 0.04
CA ARG A 219 28.88 -3.56 0.35
C ARG A 219 28.74 -3.96 1.82
N ASP A 220 28.23 -3.06 2.63
CA ASP A 220 27.99 -3.35 4.04
C ASP A 220 26.98 -4.51 4.10
N ILE A 221 27.51 -5.68 4.38
CA ILE A 221 26.73 -6.93 4.44
C ILE A 221 25.56 -6.82 5.42
N THR A 222 25.73 -6.05 6.50
CA THR A 222 24.67 -5.76 7.47
C THR A 222 23.51 -5.03 6.80
N LYS A 223 23.80 -4.13 5.86
CA LYS A 223 22.78 -3.43 5.07
C LYS A 223 22.06 -4.35 4.08
N MET A 224 22.68 -5.43 3.67
CA MET A 224 22.05 -6.43 2.78
C MET A 224 21.23 -7.46 3.53
N LEU A 225 21.71 -7.97 4.66
CA LEU A 225 21.11 -9.11 5.37
C LEU A 225 19.80 -8.78 6.08
N LEU A 226 19.59 -7.52 6.50
CA LEU A 226 18.41 -7.11 7.25
C LEU A 226 17.50 -6.17 6.45
N SER A 227 17.55 -6.20 5.11
CA SER A 227 16.82 -5.21 4.29
C SER A 227 17.03 -3.82 4.88
N ALA A 228 18.27 -3.37 4.89
CA ALA A 228 18.78 -2.25 5.67
C ALA A 228 17.86 -1.02 5.58
N GLY A 229 17.38 -0.60 6.71
CA GLY A 229 16.43 0.49 6.83
C GLY A 229 14.95 0.09 6.76
N LYS A 230 14.63 -1.21 6.60
CA LYS A 230 13.26 -1.70 6.43
C LYS A 230 12.75 -2.59 7.57
N SER A 231 13.64 -3.11 8.43
CA SER A 231 13.32 -4.15 9.43
C SER A 231 13.48 -3.70 10.89
N TYR A 232 13.53 -2.41 11.16
CA TYR A 232 13.49 -1.93 12.53
C TYR A 232 12.15 -2.25 13.19
N ASN A 233 12.16 -2.41 14.52
CA ASN A 233 10.95 -2.68 15.29
C ASN A 233 9.85 -1.63 14.98
N GLY A 234 8.66 -2.11 14.63
CA GLY A 234 7.53 -1.26 14.28
C GLY A 234 7.55 -0.69 12.85
N PHE A 235 8.52 -1.03 11.99
CA PHE A 235 8.63 -0.51 10.62
C PHE A 235 7.70 -1.17 9.59
N ALA A 236 6.76 -1.99 10.06
CA ALA A 236 5.67 -2.54 9.25
C ALA A 236 4.31 -2.35 9.95
N PRO A 237 3.81 -1.12 10.08
CA PRO A 237 2.41 -0.93 10.43
C PRO A 237 1.51 -1.69 9.45
N ILE A 238 0.60 -2.55 9.96
CA ILE A 238 -0.27 -3.40 9.16
C ILE A 238 -1.67 -3.48 9.78
N GLY A 239 -2.71 -3.40 8.97
CA GLY A 239 -4.09 -3.42 9.41
C GLY A 239 -5.00 -2.46 8.61
N PRO A 240 -6.12 -2.01 9.15
CA PRO A 240 -6.68 -2.33 10.48
C PRO A 240 -7.24 -3.75 10.56
N ALA A 241 -7.64 -4.32 9.40
CA ALA A 241 -8.31 -5.60 9.28
C ALA A 241 -7.83 -6.35 8.02
N ILE A 242 -8.03 -7.66 7.99
CA ILE A 242 -7.96 -8.42 6.74
C ILE A 242 -9.35 -8.49 6.14
N VAL A 243 -9.47 -8.11 4.87
CA VAL A 243 -10.70 -8.21 4.08
C VAL A 243 -10.53 -9.36 3.08
N PRO A 244 -11.39 -10.39 3.12
CA PRO A 244 -11.33 -11.49 2.16
C PRO A 244 -11.42 -11.01 0.72
N LYS A 245 -10.69 -11.66 -0.20
CA LYS A 245 -10.56 -11.23 -1.61
C LYS A 245 -11.92 -11.02 -2.30
N ASN A 246 -12.89 -11.88 -2.00
CA ASN A 246 -14.22 -11.79 -2.61
C ASN A 246 -15.04 -10.57 -2.15
N GLU A 247 -14.67 -9.98 -1.00
CA GLU A 247 -15.28 -8.76 -0.47
C GLU A 247 -14.59 -7.48 -1.02
N VAL A 248 -13.33 -7.60 -1.44
CA VAL A 248 -12.55 -6.48 -2.02
C VAL A 248 -12.88 -6.28 -3.50
N GLY A 249 -13.12 -7.35 -4.25
CA GLY A 249 -13.31 -7.30 -5.70
C GLY A 249 -11.97 -7.17 -6.43
N ASP A 250 -11.85 -6.22 -7.35
CA ASP A 250 -10.62 -6.06 -8.14
C ASP A 250 -9.53 -5.36 -7.34
N ALA A 251 -8.59 -6.13 -6.81
CA ALA A 251 -7.45 -5.63 -6.06
C ALA A 251 -6.38 -4.90 -6.93
N GLN A 252 -6.46 -5.05 -8.26
CA GLN A 252 -5.63 -4.29 -9.21
C GLN A 252 -6.20 -2.89 -9.51
N ASN A 253 -7.30 -2.49 -8.84
CA ASN A 253 -7.95 -1.19 -9.02
C ASN A 253 -8.47 -0.64 -7.68
N LEU A 254 -7.55 -0.41 -6.75
CA LEU A 254 -7.82 0.15 -5.42
C LEU A 254 -7.10 1.48 -5.25
N ASP A 255 -7.81 2.49 -4.77
CA ASP A 255 -7.21 3.76 -4.40
C ASP A 255 -6.45 3.64 -3.08
N ILE A 256 -5.23 4.15 -3.05
CA ILE A 256 -4.35 4.23 -1.90
C ILE A 256 -4.07 5.70 -1.60
N LYS A 257 -4.35 6.11 -0.37
CA LYS A 257 -4.11 7.46 0.13
C LYS A 257 -3.45 7.40 1.49
N LEU A 258 -2.51 8.32 1.73
CA LEU A 258 -1.89 8.46 3.04
C LEU A 258 -1.81 9.95 3.40
N TRP A 259 -2.06 10.24 4.67
CA TRP A 259 -1.96 11.59 5.25
C TRP A 259 -0.96 11.58 6.40
N VAL A 260 -0.18 12.64 6.52
CA VAL A 260 0.63 12.93 7.68
C VAL A 260 0.12 14.23 8.30
N ASN A 261 -0.38 14.16 9.53
CA ASN A 261 -1.00 15.28 10.23
C ASN A 261 -2.13 15.96 9.42
N GLY A 262 -2.94 15.14 8.70
CA GLY A 262 -4.04 15.60 7.86
C GLY A 262 -3.63 16.12 6.48
N GLU A 263 -2.34 16.24 6.18
CA GLU A 263 -1.85 16.63 4.87
C GLU A 263 -1.67 15.39 3.97
N LEU A 264 -2.36 15.37 2.81
CA LEU A 264 -2.29 14.27 1.85
C LEU A 264 -0.87 14.19 1.26
N ARG A 265 -0.32 12.98 1.25
CA ARG A 265 0.98 12.65 0.68
C ARG A 265 0.79 11.78 -0.56
N PRO A 266 1.07 10.45 -0.54
CA PRO A 266 0.77 9.63 -1.70
C PRO A 266 -0.74 9.52 -1.93
N ASN A 267 -1.12 9.57 -3.19
CA ASN A 267 -2.47 9.32 -3.69
C ASN A 267 -2.34 8.67 -5.07
N TYR A 268 -2.54 7.37 -5.12
CA TYR A 268 -2.38 6.58 -6.33
C TYR A 268 -3.29 5.35 -6.31
N ASN A 269 -3.33 4.62 -7.42
CA ASN A 269 -4.17 3.45 -7.59
C ASN A 269 -3.31 2.21 -7.88
N THR A 270 -3.73 1.04 -7.44
CA THR A 270 -3.01 -0.23 -7.69
C THR A 270 -2.98 -0.61 -9.18
N SER A 271 -3.75 0.04 -10.04
CA SER A 271 -3.62 -0.11 -11.49
C SER A 271 -2.29 0.41 -12.06
N ASP A 272 -1.54 1.22 -11.29
CA ASP A 272 -0.18 1.68 -11.62
C ASP A 272 0.92 0.67 -11.27
N LEU A 273 0.57 -0.52 -10.74
CA LEU A 273 1.53 -1.60 -10.48
C LEU A 273 2.31 -1.96 -11.76
N ALA A 274 3.64 -2.09 -11.64
CA ALA A 274 4.53 -2.49 -12.73
C ALA A 274 4.37 -3.99 -13.05
N HIS A 275 4.25 -4.81 -12.02
CA HIS A 275 3.96 -6.24 -12.07
C HIS A 275 2.68 -6.52 -11.29
N SER A 276 1.82 -7.34 -11.84
CA SER A 276 0.54 -7.71 -11.25
C SER A 276 0.72 -8.46 -9.91
N ILE A 277 -0.35 -8.55 -9.13
CA ILE A 277 -0.36 -9.34 -7.90
C ILE A 277 0.01 -10.80 -8.19
N ALA A 278 -0.53 -11.38 -9.26
CA ALA A 278 -0.26 -12.77 -9.64
C ALA A 278 1.21 -13.00 -10.05
N GLU A 279 1.79 -12.10 -10.85
CA GLU A 279 3.22 -12.15 -11.21
C GLU A 279 4.11 -12.05 -9.97
N SER A 280 3.79 -11.11 -9.07
CA SER A 280 4.55 -10.90 -7.83
C SER A 280 4.49 -12.12 -6.90
N ILE A 281 3.34 -12.77 -6.77
CA ILE A 281 3.19 -14.01 -5.99
C ILE A 281 4.02 -15.13 -6.62
N ALA A 282 3.94 -15.33 -7.93
CA ALA A 282 4.71 -16.37 -8.62
C ALA A 282 6.21 -16.16 -8.42
N TRP A 283 6.69 -14.93 -8.57
CA TRP A 283 8.10 -14.58 -8.34
C TRP A 283 8.52 -14.80 -6.89
N ALA A 284 7.75 -14.30 -5.92
CA ALA A 284 8.10 -14.41 -4.50
C ALA A 284 8.13 -15.88 -4.02
N THR A 285 7.17 -16.69 -4.46
CA THR A 285 7.06 -18.10 -4.05
C THR A 285 8.05 -19.02 -4.76
N ALA A 286 8.68 -18.59 -5.84
CA ALA A 286 9.83 -19.25 -6.43
C ALA A 286 11.10 -19.11 -5.57
N ILE A 287 11.15 -18.09 -4.70
CA ILE A 287 12.28 -17.82 -3.81
C ILE A 287 12.08 -18.46 -2.43
N THR A 288 10.88 -18.34 -1.87
CA THR A 288 10.56 -18.84 -0.51
C THR A 288 9.13 -19.33 -0.42
N PRO A 289 8.86 -20.46 0.28
CA PRO A 289 7.49 -20.93 0.47
C PRO A 289 6.70 -19.93 1.32
N VAL A 290 5.39 -19.96 1.18
CA VAL A 290 4.44 -19.18 1.99
C VAL A 290 3.49 -20.09 2.74
N GLU A 291 3.00 -19.59 3.88
CA GLU A 291 2.03 -20.26 4.75
C GLU A 291 0.78 -19.39 4.93
N PRO A 292 -0.35 -19.95 5.38
CA PRO A 292 -1.52 -19.14 5.72
C PRO A 292 -1.20 -18.07 6.75
N GLY A 293 -1.56 -16.83 6.47
CA GLY A 293 -1.26 -15.68 7.32
C GLY A 293 0.07 -14.99 6.99
N ASP A 294 0.94 -15.55 6.14
CA ASP A 294 2.08 -14.82 5.57
C ASP A 294 1.58 -13.68 4.67
N VAL A 295 2.42 -12.67 4.45
CA VAL A 295 2.03 -11.48 3.71
C VAL A 295 3.05 -11.08 2.65
N LEU A 296 2.54 -10.42 1.58
CA LEU A 296 3.35 -9.81 0.53
C LEU A 296 2.94 -8.34 0.38
N PHE A 297 3.84 -7.43 0.69
CA PHE A 297 3.74 -6.00 0.40
C PHE A 297 3.98 -5.76 -1.09
N MET A 298 3.10 -4.98 -1.73
CA MET A 298 3.09 -4.86 -3.19
C MET A 298 3.91 -3.70 -3.75
N GLY A 299 4.61 -2.96 -2.89
CA GLY A 299 5.35 -1.75 -3.27
C GLY A 299 4.52 -0.49 -3.20
N THR A 300 5.17 0.65 -3.41
CA THR A 300 4.60 2.00 -3.34
C THR A 300 4.95 2.83 -4.57
N ASN A 301 4.15 3.86 -4.87
CA ASN A 301 4.55 4.96 -5.74
C ASN A 301 5.36 5.97 -4.92
N HIS A 302 6.54 6.36 -5.40
CA HIS A 302 7.49 7.17 -4.63
C HIS A 302 7.29 8.68 -4.77
N GLN A 303 6.47 9.15 -5.70
CA GLN A 303 6.34 10.58 -5.99
C GLN A 303 5.53 11.36 -4.91
N GLY A 304 4.87 10.66 -4.00
CA GLY A 304 4.17 11.26 -2.87
C GLY A 304 4.86 11.07 -1.52
N LEU A 305 6.09 10.51 -1.49
CA LEU A 305 6.80 10.27 -0.24
C LEU A 305 7.22 11.57 0.45
N GLY A 306 7.25 11.57 1.77
CA GLY A 306 7.74 12.65 2.61
C GLY A 306 8.35 12.11 3.90
N ALA A 307 8.93 13.00 4.70
CA ALA A 307 9.56 12.61 5.95
C ALA A 307 8.55 12.20 7.01
N LEU A 308 8.90 11.14 7.76
CA LEU A 308 8.37 10.84 9.08
C LEU A 308 9.28 11.46 10.15
N GLN A 309 8.69 12.11 11.15
CA GLN A 309 9.43 12.74 12.24
C GLN A 309 8.62 12.77 13.55
N ALA A 310 9.28 13.10 14.65
CA ALA A 310 8.65 13.11 15.98
C ALA A 310 7.35 13.93 16.00
N GLY A 311 6.29 13.35 16.58
CA GLY A 311 4.97 13.96 16.74
C GLY A 311 4.05 13.78 15.52
N ASP A 312 4.47 13.06 14.48
CA ASP A 312 3.60 12.79 13.34
C ASP A 312 2.50 11.79 13.71
N HIS A 313 1.30 12.08 13.23
CA HIS A 313 0.17 11.16 13.15
C HIS A 313 -0.05 10.80 11.68
N VAL A 314 -0.01 9.51 11.39
CA VAL A 314 -0.13 8.99 10.03
C VAL A 314 -1.44 8.21 9.89
N GLU A 315 -2.16 8.50 8.83
CA GLU A 315 -3.36 7.78 8.43
C GLU A 315 -3.19 7.27 7.00
N MET A 316 -3.48 6.02 6.77
CA MET A 316 -3.47 5.41 5.44
C MET A 316 -4.81 4.75 5.17
N GLU A 317 -5.37 4.98 4.00
CA GLU A 317 -6.62 4.36 3.57
C GLU A 317 -6.47 3.66 2.23
N ILE A 318 -6.97 2.44 2.16
CA ILE A 318 -7.18 1.73 0.90
C ILE A 318 -8.68 1.53 0.73
N SER A 319 -9.19 1.89 -0.45
CA SER A 319 -10.60 1.72 -0.78
C SER A 319 -11.04 0.27 -0.54
N ARG A 320 -12.23 0.07 0.08
CA ARG A 320 -12.83 -1.21 0.49
C ARG A 320 -12.13 -1.93 1.65
N ILE A 321 -10.87 -1.62 1.98
CA ILE A 321 -10.14 -2.25 3.08
C ILE A 321 -10.38 -1.48 4.38
N GLY A 322 -10.07 -0.18 4.39
CA GLY A 322 -10.26 0.68 5.54
C GLY A 322 -9.02 1.51 5.87
N ARG A 323 -8.99 2.05 7.08
CA ARG A 323 -7.99 3.04 7.50
C ARG A 323 -7.07 2.48 8.58
N LEU A 324 -5.78 2.43 8.29
CA LEU A 324 -4.68 2.14 9.20
C LEU A 324 -4.15 3.47 9.76
N THR A 325 -3.82 3.51 11.06
CA THR A 325 -3.23 4.70 11.68
C THR A 325 -2.02 4.32 12.52
N PHE A 326 -1.07 5.24 12.70
CA PHE A 326 0.02 5.10 13.66
C PHE A 326 0.62 6.47 14.00
N ASN A 327 1.37 6.52 15.11
CA ASN A 327 2.09 7.71 15.53
C ASN A 327 3.60 7.51 15.34
N VAL A 328 4.37 8.60 15.34
CA VAL A 328 5.82 8.56 15.17
C VAL A 328 6.51 9.28 16.33
N THR A 329 7.55 8.65 16.87
CA THR A 329 8.47 9.28 17.81
C THR A 329 9.91 9.17 17.30
N ASP A 330 10.74 10.14 17.64
CA ASP A 330 12.17 10.15 17.30
C ASP A 330 12.97 10.56 18.53
N PRO A 331 13.75 9.66 19.16
CA PRO A 331 14.61 10.00 20.29
C PRO A 331 15.60 11.11 19.98
N LEU A 332 16.08 11.20 18.74
CA LEU A 332 17.03 12.23 18.29
C LEU A 332 16.36 13.54 17.87
N GLN A 333 15.02 13.63 17.90
CA GLN A 333 14.24 14.84 17.53
C GLN A 333 14.62 15.44 16.17
N ARG A 334 15.06 14.62 15.22
CA ARG A 334 15.42 15.06 13.88
C ARG A 334 14.23 15.69 13.15
N ARG A 335 14.50 16.65 12.28
CA ARG A 335 13.49 17.39 11.53
C ARG A 335 13.82 17.39 10.05
N TRP A 336 12.81 17.37 9.24
CA TRP A 336 12.88 17.52 7.78
C TRP A 336 11.84 18.54 7.32
N PRO A 337 11.97 19.10 6.12
CA PRO A 337 10.89 19.87 5.52
C PRO A 337 9.57 19.09 5.54
N ARG A 338 8.48 19.80 5.83
CA ARG A 338 7.13 19.22 5.76
C ARG A 338 6.71 19.09 4.31
N GLY A 339 5.73 18.26 4.06
CA GLY A 339 5.22 18.06 2.71
C GLY A 339 5.83 16.86 2.02
N VAL A 340 5.63 16.79 0.74
CA VAL A 340 6.27 15.80 -0.15
C VAL A 340 7.77 16.11 -0.24
N ASP A 341 8.60 15.08 -0.25
CA ASP A 341 10.02 15.20 -0.58
C ASP A 341 10.17 15.42 -2.09
N GLU A 342 10.09 16.69 -2.50
CA GLU A 342 10.12 17.09 -3.91
C GLU A 342 11.43 16.69 -4.60
N VAL A 343 12.53 16.53 -3.87
CA VAL A 343 13.80 16.05 -4.40
C VAL A 343 13.65 14.57 -4.80
N THR A 344 13.09 13.76 -3.92
CA THR A 344 12.79 12.35 -4.22
C THR A 344 11.80 12.25 -5.38
N ALA A 345 10.71 13.03 -5.36
CA ALA A 345 9.70 13.01 -6.42
C ALA A 345 10.29 13.39 -7.79
N ALA A 346 11.16 14.40 -7.85
CA ALA A 346 11.84 14.80 -9.06
C ALA A 346 12.84 13.76 -9.56
N ASP A 347 13.66 13.19 -8.66
CA ASP A 347 14.64 12.14 -9.02
C ASP A 347 13.94 10.90 -9.58
N VAL A 348 12.81 10.51 -9.01
CA VAL A 348 12.01 9.37 -9.49
C VAL A 348 11.41 9.65 -10.85
N ARG A 349 10.79 10.83 -11.05
CA ARG A 349 10.22 11.23 -12.36
C ARG A 349 11.26 11.26 -13.47
N ASN A 350 12.44 11.76 -13.16
CA ASN A 350 13.50 11.96 -14.15
C ASN A 350 14.45 10.75 -14.27
N GLY A 351 14.33 9.72 -13.44
CA GLY A 351 15.24 8.58 -13.40
C GLY A 351 16.67 8.96 -12.99
N THR A 352 16.84 10.02 -12.18
CA THR A 352 18.14 10.58 -11.81
C THR A 352 18.66 10.14 -10.44
N GLY A 353 17.89 9.34 -9.71
CA GLY A 353 18.29 8.84 -8.40
C GLY A 353 17.24 7.94 -7.75
N GLY A 354 17.63 7.30 -6.67
CA GLY A 354 16.73 6.52 -5.80
C GLY A 354 16.11 7.39 -4.70
N PRO A 355 15.01 6.91 -4.08
CA PRO A 355 14.32 7.67 -3.06
C PRO A 355 15.22 8.05 -1.86
N GLY A 356 15.19 9.31 -1.44
CA GLY A 356 15.85 9.83 -0.24
C GLY A 356 17.37 9.89 -0.27
N GLN A 357 18.02 9.68 -1.41
CA GLN A 357 19.49 9.72 -1.51
C GLN A 357 20.08 11.10 -1.22
N LYS A 358 19.38 12.16 -1.60
CA LYS A 358 19.82 13.55 -1.48
C LYS A 358 19.20 14.29 -0.29
N SER A 359 18.18 13.72 0.34
CA SER A 359 17.50 14.32 1.49
C SER A 359 18.40 14.31 2.73
N ARG A 360 18.26 15.32 3.59
CA ARG A 360 19.01 15.43 4.85
C ARG A 360 18.10 16.04 5.91
N PRO A 361 18.33 15.73 7.22
CA PRO A 361 17.69 16.44 8.30
C PRO A 361 18.04 17.93 8.25
N LEU A 362 17.13 18.75 8.74
CA LEU A 362 17.40 20.17 8.99
C LEU A 362 18.45 20.31 10.11
N PRO A 363 19.28 21.36 10.08
CA PRO A 363 20.29 21.60 11.12
C PRO A 363 19.67 21.85 12.49
#